data_923fe1fe26ec45c2f44f883c9b1448b9
#
_entry.id   923fe1fe26ec45c2f44f883c9b1448b9
#
_cell.length_a   1.000
_cell.length_b   1.000
_cell.length_c   1.000
_cell.angle_alpha   90.00
_cell.angle_beta   90.00
_cell.angle_gamma   90.00
#
_symmetry.space_group_name_H-M   'P 1'
#
loop_
_entity.id
_entity.type
_entity.pdbx_description
1 polymer ?
#
loop_
_entity_poly.entity_id
_entity_poly.type
_entity_poly.pdbx_seq_one_letter_code
_entity_poly.pdbx_strand_id
1 'polypeptide(L)'
;MFWFLPVFFIGLVVNLIAQDDTIKFQTDLIAFEATITDANGKPVRGLEAKDFKMFENGIERKFDFFEPIRKTSSESRPLSVVFVLDVSGSVTNEELIKLRNSLQNFINHLADYNSYFAVMSFGMEVKTLQGFTNKPDKLEKTFSKILKEQEGLSTHAYDATDDAIRLLAKKAPRTGKNKLMKRAVILITDGFPVGDTVAPKTVIERANDSETSIYTIILPSFSRLQGNQKPLPTPLEVSGLVERTGGRSLYANDRDFEPIFKSLEEELTSSYALAFYPSDEARQSGKFYEVKIEVLNGLKVKQNRNGYQVNK
;
A
#
# COMPACT_ATOMS: atom_id res chain seq x y z
N MET A 1 -5.61 -87.52 -19.63
CA MET A 1 -6.45 -86.40 -20.06
C MET A 1 -6.53 -85.46 -18.87
N PHE A 2 -5.58 -84.52 -18.74
CA PHE A 2 -5.44 -83.57 -17.66
C PHE A 2 -6.09 -82.29 -18.07
N TRP A 3 -7.08 -81.82 -17.30
CA TRP A 3 -7.74 -80.51 -17.45
C TRP A 3 -7.05 -79.46 -16.58
N PHE A 4 -6.46 -78.47 -17.22
CA PHE A 4 -5.91 -77.30 -16.58
C PHE A 4 -7.02 -76.24 -16.46
N LEU A 5 -7.38 -75.83 -15.25
CA LEU A 5 -8.22 -74.65 -14.98
C LEU A 5 -7.32 -73.41 -14.84
N PRO A 6 -7.58 -72.30 -15.56
CA PRO A 6 -6.87 -71.06 -15.32
C PRO A 6 -7.50 -70.33 -14.12
N VAL A 7 -6.68 -70.03 -13.12
CA VAL A 7 -7.01 -69.15 -12.00
C VAL A 7 -6.87 -67.67 -12.47
N PHE A 8 -7.99 -66.94 -12.53
CA PHE A 8 -8.00 -65.53 -12.81
C PHE A 8 -7.74 -64.73 -11.53
N PHE A 9 -6.57 -64.07 -11.43
CA PHE A 9 -6.21 -63.19 -10.36
C PHE A 9 -6.79 -61.81 -10.69
N ILE A 10 -7.89 -61.39 -10.01
CA ILE A 10 -8.45 -60.01 -10.09
C ILE A 10 -7.61 -59.16 -9.13
N GLY A 11 -6.68 -58.39 -9.69
CA GLY A 11 -5.94 -57.39 -8.95
C GLY A 11 -6.84 -56.18 -8.59
N LEU A 12 -7.15 -56.03 -7.31
CA LEU A 12 -7.84 -54.87 -6.79
C LEU A 12 -6.87 -53.66 -6.77
N VAL A 13 -7.01 -52.76 -7.74
CA VAL A 13 -6.27 -51.50 -7.76
C VAL A 13 -6.96 -50.53 -6.75
N VAL A 14 -6.40 -50.44 -5.57
CA VAL A 14 -6.81 -49.41 -4.60
C VAL A 14 -6.20 -48.07 -5.03
N ASN A 15 -6.99 -47.18 -5.61
CA ASN A 15 -6.61 -45.80 -5.84
C ASN A 15 -6.53 -45.10 -4.49
N LEU A 16 -5.34 -44.92 -3.93
CA LEU A 16 -5.04 -44.00 -2.88
C LEU A 16 -5.18 -42.57 -3.44
N ILE A 17 -6.35 -41.96 -3.24
CA ILE A 17 -6.51 -40.51 -3.40
C ILE A 17 -5.72 -39.88 -2.24
N ALA A 18 -4.52 -39.40 -2.52
CA ALA A 18 -3.81 -38.52 -1.61
C ALA A 18 -4.66 -37.24 -1.49
N GLN A 19 -5.36 -37.10 -0.38
CA GLN A 19 -5.99 -35.84 0.00
C GLN A 19 -4.83 -34.89 0.31
N ASP A 20 -4.60 -33.95 -0.61
CA ASP A 20 -3.68 -32.84 -0.42
C ASP A 20 -4.37 -31.88 0.56
N ASP A 21 -4.25 -32.17 1.86
CA ASP A 21 -4.64 -31.26 2.93
C ASP A 21 -3.69 -30.07 2.87
N THR A 22 -3.97 -29.15 1.95
CA THR A 22 -3.38 -27.82 1.95
C THR A 22 -3.89 -27.12 3.20
N ILE A 23 -3.15 -27.27 4.30
CA ILE A 23 -3.37 -26.46 5.53
C ILE A 23 -3.11 -25.01 5.08
N LYS A 24 -4.18 -24.29 4.74
CA LYS A 24 -4.15 -22.83 4.59
C LYS A 24 -3.90 -22.30 5.99
N PHE A 25 -2.64 -22.08 6.34
CA PHE A 25 -2.29 -21.18 7.41
C PHE A 25 -2.72 -19.78 6.97
N GLN A 26 -3.96 -19.44 7.25
CA GLN A 26 -4.41 -18.07 7.27
C GLN A 26 -3.70 -17.48 8.49
N THR A 27 -2.55 -16.84 8.26
CA THR A 27 -1.83 -16.12 9.30
C THR A 27 -2.68 -14.92 9.65
N ASP A 28 -3.46 -15.02 10.72
CA ASP A 28 -4.26 -13.92 11.30
C ASP A 28 -3.37 -12.88 11.98
N LEU A 29 -2.16 -12.68 11.47
CA LEU A 29 -1.21 -11.72 12.00
C LEU A 29 -1.72 -10.32 11.68
N ILE A 30 -1.94 -9.52 12.70
CA ILE A 30 -2.37 -8.14 12.58
C ILE A 30 -1.14 -7.24 12.67
N ALA A 31 -0.84 -6.52 11.57
CA ALA A 31 0.31 -5.63 11.51
C ALA A 31 -0.12 -4.16 11.55
N PHE A 32 0.67 -3.36 12.25
CA PHE A 32 0.58 -1.91 12.32
C PHE A 32 1.88 -1.29 11.86
N GLU A 33 1.77 -0.16 11.20
CA GLU A 33 2.91 0.69 10.86
C GLU A 33 2.90 1.94 11.71
N ALA A 34 4.08 2.31 12.21
CA ALA A 34 4.28 3.51 12.99
C ALA A 34 5.42 4.34 12.41
N THR A 35 5.14 5.55 11.98
CA THR A 35 6.15 6.57 11.67
C THR A 35 6.39 7.40 12.91
N ILE A 36 7.64 7.45 13.34
CA ILE A 36 8.06 8.17 14.53
C ILE A 36 8.79 9.43 14.13
N THR A 37 8.38 10.58 14.68
CA THR A 37 8.99 11.86 14.38
C THR A 37 9.38 12.61 15.64
N ASP A 38 10.42 13.45 15.53
CA ASP A 38 10.79 14.42 16.55
C ASP A 38 9.81 15.60 16.60
N ALA A 39 10.08 16.58 17.47
CA ALA A 39 9.27 17.78 17.62
C ALA A 39 9.17 18.61 16.32
N ASN A 40 10.18 18.53 15.46
CA ASN A 40 10.27 19.23 14.18
C ASN A 40 9.64 18.46 13.02
N GLY A 41 9.08 17.25 13.28
CA GLY A 41 8.49 16.39 12.27
C GLY A 41 9.50 15.56 11.47
N LYS A 42 10.78 15.53 11.87
CA LYS A 42 11.79 14.71 11.21
C LYS A 42 11.67 13.26 11.65
N PRO A 43 11.72 12.27 10.73
CA PRO A 43 11.67 10.86 11.08
C PRO A 43 12.82 10.43 11.98
N VAL A 44 12.51 9.72 13.06
CA VAL A 44 13.47 9.16 14.00
C VAL A 44 13.74 7.71 13.63
N ARG A 45 15.01 7.37 13.43
CA ARG A 45 15.49 6.03 13.08
C ARG A 45 16.28 5.42 14.21
N GLY A 46 16.40 4.09 14.22
CA GLY A 46 17.25 3.36 15.18
C GLY A 46 16.57 3.06 16.51
N LEU A 47 15.23 3.23 16.62
CA LEU A 47 14.49 2.75 17.76
C LEU A 47 14.41 1.22 17.74
N GLU A 48 14.40 0.63 18.93
CA GLU A 48 14.30 -0.81 19.16
C GLU A 48 12.93 -1.20 19.71
N ALA A 49 12.60 -2.47 19.72
CA ALA A 49 11.33 -2.98 20.23
C ALA A 49 11.02 -2.50 21.66
N LYS A 50 12.02 -2.37 22.52
CA LYS A 50 11.88 -1.90 23.89
C LYS A 50 11.43 -0.45 24.03
N ASP A 51 11.59 0.35 22.96
CA ASP A 51 11.20 1.77 22.95
C ASP A 51 9.70 1.95 22.66
N PHE A 52 9.01 0.87 22.29
CA PHE A 52 7.61 0.88 21.90
C PHE A 52 6.73 0.20 22.96
N LYS A 53 5.55 0.77 23.14
CA LYS A 53 4.43 0.16 23.85
C LYS A 53 3.22 0.09 22.93
N MET A 54 2.47 -0.97 23.05
CA MET A 54 1.21 -1.15 22.31
C MET A 54 0.09 -1.44 23.29
N PHE A 55 -1.06 -0.82 23.04
CA PHE A 55 -2.26 -0.97 23.85
C PHE A 55 -3.41 -1.43 22.97
N GLU A 56 -4.14 -2.44 23.40
CA GLU A 56 -5.37 -2.94 22.79
C GLU A 56 -6.54 -2.64 23.72
N ASN A 57 -7.50 -1.83 23.27
CA ASN A 57 -8.61 -1.31 24.10
C ASN A 57 -8.12 -0.72 25.45
N GLY A 58 -6.98 -0.03 25.43
CA GLY A 58 -6.38 0.59 26.63
C GLY A 58 -5.55 -0.33 27.51
N ILE A 59 -5.48 -1.64 27.22
CA ILE A 59 -4.69 -2.63 27.96
C ILE A 59 -3.36 -2.85 27.23
N GLU A 60 -2.24 -2.73 27.96
CA GLU A 60 -0.90 -2.98 27.38
C GLU A 60 -0.79 -4.41 26.86
N ARG A 61 -0.35 -4.55 25.62
CA ARG A 61 -0.19 -5.82 24.92
C ARG A 61 1.21 -5.94 24.33
N LYS A 62 1.79 -7.11 24.43
CA LYS A 62 3.04 -7.45 23.74
C LYS A 62 2.76 -7.67 22.25
N PHE A 63 3.64 -7.20 21.41
CA PHE A 63 3.69 -7.56 19.99
C PHE A 63 4.66 -8.72 19.79
N ASP A 64 4.36 -9.60 18.84
CA ASP A 64 5.13 -10.81 18.56
C ASP A 64 6.23 -10.53 17.54
N PHE A 65 6.04 -9.51 16.70
CA PHE A 65 6.97 -9.12 15.65
C PHE A 65 7.25 -7.62 15.71
N PHE A 66 8.51 -7.29 15.51
CA PHE A 66 8.99 -5.93 15.37
C PHE A 66 9.98 -5.86 14.23
N GLU A 67 9.72 -4.98 13.26
CA GLU A 67 10.64 -4.72 12.16
C GLU A 67 11.12 -3.27 12.23
N PRO A 68 12.41 -3.06 12.56
CA PRO A 68 12.99 -1.73 12.67
C PRO A 68 13.25 -1.14 11.27
N ILE A 69 13.40 0.18 11.24
CA ILE A 69 13.94 0.86 10.07
C ILE A 69 15.43 0.51 9.95
N ARG A 70 15.81 -0.17 8.88
CA ARG A 70 17.19 -0.58 8.66
C ARG A 70 17.95 0.45 7.83
N LYS A 71 19.25 0.56 8.07
CA LYS A 71 20.13 1.55 7.43
C LYS A 71 20.56 1.15 6.01
N THR A 72 20.52 -0.14 5.69
CA THR A 72 20.98 -0.68 4.41
C THR A 72 19.82 -1.15 3.55
N SER A 73 19.87 -0.85 2.27
CA SER A 73 18.84 -1.20 1.30
C SER A 73 18.56 -2.71 1.21
N SER A 74 19.62 -3.54 1.28
CA SER A 74 19.49 -5.01 1.20
C SER A 74 18.76 -5.64 2.40
N GLU A 75 18.74 -4.96 3.53
CA GLU A 75 18.08 -5.41 4.76
C GLU A 75 16.73 -4.74 4.98
N SER A 76 16.40 -3.75 4.15
CA SER A 76 15.17 -2.97 4.28
C SER A 76 13.93 -3.83 4.07
N ARG A 77 12.84 -3.37 4.66
CA ARG A 77 11.52 -3.93 4.46
C ARG A 77 11.13 -3.82 3.00
N PRO A 78 10.71 -4.92 2.34
CA PRO A 78 10.32 -4.87 0.95
C PRO A 78 9.07 -4.02 0.75
N LEU A 79 9.03 -3.29 -0.37
CA LEU A 79 7.94 -2.39 -0.74
C LEU A 79 7.18 -2.94 -1.94
N SER A 80 5.86 -2.79 -1.93
CA SER A 80 5.03 -2.93 -3.13
C SER A 80 4.21 -1.67 -3.29
N VAL A 81 4.45 -0.95 -4.37
CA VAL A 81 3.86 0.36 -4.64
C VAL A 81 3.08 0.33 -5.96
N VAL A 82 1.86 0.85 -5.94
CA VAL A 82 1.10 1.12 -7.16
C VAL A 82 1.02 2.62 -7.36
N PHE A 83 1.56 3.10 -8.48
CA PHE A 83 1.32 4.46 -8.96
C PHE A 83 0.00 4.50 -9.71
N VAL A 84 -0.87 5.42 -9.32
CA VAL A 84 -2.19 5.63 -9.92
C VAL A 84 -2.22 7.06 -10.45
N LEU A 85 -2.11 7.19 -11.78
CA LEU A 85 -1.86 8.46 -12.45
C LEU A 85 -3.13 9.00 -13.09
N ASP A 86 -3.50 10.20 -12.71
CA ASP A 86 -4.55 10.97 -13.35
C ASP A 86 -4.09 11.41 -14.74
N VAL A 87 -4.82 10.97 -15.76
CA VAL A 87 -4.60 11.35 -17.16
C VAL A 87 -5.79 12.14 -17.71
N SER A 88 -6.66 12.64 -16.83
CA SER A 88 -7.78 13.50 -17.20
C SER A 88 -7.30 14.82 -17.81
N GLY A 89 -8.20 15.53 -18.48
CA GLY A 89 -7.88 16.77 -19.20
C GLY A 89 -7.41 17.94 -18.33
N SER A 90 -7.47 17.82 -16.99
CA SER A 90 -6.97 18.82 -16.05
C SER A 90 -5.45 18.83 -15.89
N VAL A 91 -4.77 17.72 -16.27
CA VAL A 91 -3.31 17.57 -16.18
C VAL A 91 -2.67 17.95 -17.52
N THR A 92 -1.71 18.86 -17.49
CA THR A 92 -1.02 19.33 -18.70
C THR A 92 0.09 18.37 -19.14
N ASN A 93 0.43 18.39 -20.44
CA ASN A 93 1.55 17.59 -20.95
C ASN A 93 2.89 17.96 -20.28
N GLU A 94 3.11 19.25 -19.98
CA GLU A 94 4.32 19.70 -19.31
C GLU A 94 4.43 19.13 -17.88
N GLU A 95 3.34 19.12 -17.14
CA GLU A 95 3.27 18.50 -15.81
C GLU A 95 3.56 17.00 -15.87
N LEU A 96 2.98 16.29 -16.85
CA LEU A 96 3.26 14.87 -17.05
C LEU A 96 4.74 14.59 -17.37
N ILE A 97 5.40 15.43 -18.16
CA ILE A 97 6.84 15.27 -18.47
C ILE A 97 7.69 15.45 -17.21
N LYS A 98 7.44 16.49 -16.42
CA LYS A 98 8.15 16.74 -15.16
C LYS A 98 7.92 15.63 -14.15
N LEU A 99 6.65 15.22 -14.00
CA LEU A 99 6.24 14.13 -13.15
C LEU A 99 6.96 12.82 -13.52
N ARG A 100 7.03 12.50 -14.81
CA ARG A 100 7.73 11.29 -15.29
C ARG A 100 9.19 11.27 -14.87
N ASN A 101 9.92 12.37 -15.03
CA ASN A 101 11.34 12.43 -14.70
C ASN A 101 11.55 12.22 -13.19
N SER A 102 10.76 12.88 -12.36
CA SER A 102 10.85 12.74 -10.90
C SER A 102 10.41 11.34 -10.42
N LEU A 103 9.40 10.74 -11.05
CA LEU A 103 9.01 9.35 -10.80
C LEU A 103 10.12 8.37 -11.14
N GLN A 104 10.83 8.59 -12.25
CA GLN A 104 11.94 7.71 -12.63
C GLN A 104 13.09 7.79 -11.62
N ASN A 105 13.44 8.99 -11.16
CA ASN A 105 14.44 9.17 -10.12
C ASN A 105 14.02 8.46 -8.82
N PHE A 106 12.78 8.65 -8.39
CA PHE A 106 12.22 8.01 -7.21
C PHE A 106 12.27 6.47 -7.29
N ILE A 107 11.89 5.91 -8.44
CA ILE A 107 11.95 4.46 -8.67
C ILE A 107 13.39 3.96 -8.63
N ASN A 108 14.32 4.67 -9.26
CA ASN A 108 15.73 4.29 -9.25
C ASN A 108 16.29 4.27 -7.83
N HIS A 109 15.96 5.25 -6.98
CA HIS A 109 16.38 5.28 -5.58
C HIS A 109 15.78 4.12 -4.77
N LEU A 110 14.51 3.76 -5.02
CA LEU A 110 13.84 2.68 -4.29
C LEU A 110 14.09 1.28 -4.88
N ALA A 111 14.70 1.17 -6.07
CA ALA A 111 14.99 -0.12 -6.68
C ALA A 111 15.91 -1.00 -5.81
N ASP A 112 16.85 -0.35 -5.09
CA ASP A 112 17.77 -1.03 -4.17
C ASP A 112 17.09 -1.59 -2.90
N TYR A 113 15.84 -1.18 -2.61
CA TYR A 113 15.08 -1.60 -1.41
C TYR A 113 14.25 -2.88 -1.62
N ASN A 114 14.61 -3.73 -2.59
CA ASN A 114 13.80 -4.89 -2.96
C ASN A 114 12.34 -4.53 -3.24
N SER A 115 12.15 -3.41 -3.96
CA SER A 115 10.85 -2.81 -4.21
C SER A 115 10.25 -3.30 -5.52
N TYR A 116 8.91 -3.40 -5.53
CA TYR A 116 8.13 -3.75 -6.71
C TYR A 116 7.12 -2.65 -6.99
N PHE A 117 7.02 -2.28 -8.26
CA PHE A 117 6.16 -1.18 -8.70
C PHE A 117 5.18 -1.66 -9.76
N ALA A 118 3.95 -1.17 -9.67
CA ALA A 118 2.95 -1.27 -10.72
C ALA A 118 2.47 0.13 -11.10
N VAL A 119 1.95 0.29 -12.31
CA VAL A 119 1.47 1.57 -12.83
C VAL A 119 0.06 1.39 -13.36
N MET A 120 -0.81 2.26 -12.92
CA MET A 120 -2.18 2.40 -13.39
C MET A 120 -2.42 3.84 -13.84
N SER A 121 -3.31 4.04 -14.77
CA SER A 121 -3.84 5.35 -15.14
C SER A 121 -5.34 5.36 -14.97
N PHE A 122 -5.89 6.53 -14.77
CA PHE A 122 -7.32 6.76 -14.73
C PHE A 122 -7.71 8.13 -15.31
N GLY A 123 -8.87 8.17 -15.83
CA GLY A 123 -9.59 9.28 -16.39
C GLY A 123 -11.03 8.79 -16.52
N MET A 124 -11.55 8.61 -17.74
CA MET A 124 -12.85 7.98 -17.98
C MET A 124 -12.84 6.48 -17.70
N GLU A 125 -11.69 5.84 -17.77
CA GLU A 125 -11.50 4.42 -17.49
C GLU A 125 -10.27 4.22 -16.59
N VAL A 126 -10.31 3.15 -15.81
CA VAL A 126 -9.17 2.71 -15.00
C VAL A 126 -8.40 1.63 -15.76
N LYS A 127 -7.10 1.84 -15.99
CA LYS A 127 -6.25 0.91 -16.76
C LYS A 127 -5.00 0.53 -15.98
N THR A 128 -4.69 -0.75 -15.92
CA THR A 128 -3.37 -1.23 -15.46
C THR A 128 -2.41 -1.20 -16.64
N LEU A 129 -1.47 -0.27 -16.64
CA LEU A 129 -0.49 -0.09 -17.71
C LEU A 129 0.70 -1.02 -17.55
N GLN A 130 1.14 -1.26 -16.30
CA GLN A 130 2.24 -2.16 -15.95
C GLN A 130 1.91 -2.89 -14.64
N GLY A 131 1.90 -4.21 -14.69
CA GLY A 131 1.87 -5.04 -13.49
C GLY A 131 3.18 -4.98 -12.70
N PHE A 132 3.21 -5.57 -11.50
CA PHE A 132 4.38 -5.50 -10.63
C PHE A 132 5.68 -5.90 -11.31
N THR A 133 6.67 -5.03 -11.21
CA THR A 133 8.04 -5.23 -11.70
C THR A 133 9.03 -4.49 -10.79
N ASN A 134 10.23 -5.03 -10.68
CA ASN A 134 11.38 -4.37 -10.05
C ASN A 134 12.38 -3.82 -11.09
N LYS A 135 11.99 -3.77 -12.37
CA LYS A 135 12.85 -3.33 -13.47
C LYS A 135 12.54 -1.88 -13.84
N PRO A 136 13.42 -0.89 -13.53
CA PRO A 136 13.20 0.52 -13.83
C PRO A 136 12.92 0.79 -15.32
N ASP A 137 13.62 0.10 -16.23
CA ASP A 137 13.44 0.27 -17.68
C ASP A 137 12.02 -0.03 -18.18
N LYS A 138 11.34 -1.02 -17.55
CA LYS A 138 9.95 -1.33 -17.89
C LYS A 138 9.00 -0.22 -17.48
N LEU A 139 9.27 0.38 -16.34
CA LEU A 139 8.47 1.50 -15.81
C LEU A 139 8.68 2.76 -16.65
N GLU A 140 9.92 3.06 -17.05
CA GLU A 140 10.23 4.17 -17.93
C GLU A 140 9.48 4.06 -19.28
N LYS A 141 9.51 2.87 -19.90
CA LYS A 141 8.77 2.62 -21.14
C LYS A 141 7.25 2.77 -20.96
N THR A 142 6.73 2.45 -19.77
CA THR A 142 5.32 2.62 -19.47
C THR A 142 4.97 4.11 -19.31
N PHE A 143 5.74 4.86 -18.54
CA PHE A 143 5.53 6.30 -18.37
C PHE A 143 5.64 7.08 -19.69
N SER A 144 6.54 6.67 -20.60
CA SER A 144 6.65 7.31 -21.90
C SER A 144 5.40 7.16 -22.76
N LYS A 145 4.61 6.12 -22.58
CA LYS A 145 3.34 5.91 -23.28
C LYS A 145 2.22 6.78 -22.72
N ILE A 146 2.20 6.98 -21.39
CA ILE A 146 1.17 7.80 -20.72
C ILE A 146 1.10 9.21 -21.29
N LEU A 147 2.24 9.81 -21.63
CA LEU A 147 2.30 11.15 -22.22
C LEU A 147 1.56 11.28 -23.55
N LYS A 148 1.21 10.18 -24.21
CA LYS A 148 0.54 10.15 -25.51
C LYS A 148 -0.96 9.86 -25.42
N GLU A 149 -1.43 9.46 -24.25
CA GLU A 149 -2.78 8.94 -24.05
C GLU A 149 -3.53 9.80 -23.01
N GLN A 150 -3.66 11.11 -23.25
CA GLN A 150 -4.56 11.93 -22.43
C GLN A 150 -6.01 11.61 -22.81
N GLU A 151 -6.77 11.14 -21.85
CA GLU A 151 -8.17 10.78 -22.01
C GLU A 151 -9.08 11.63 -21.09
N GLY A 152 -10.14 12.18 -21.67
CA GLY A 152 -11.38 12.58 -21.04
C GLY A 152 -11.39 13.65 -19.95
N LEU A 153 -12.62 13.94 -19.48
CA LEU A 153 -12.92 14.92 -18.42
C LEU A 153 -13.33 14.28 -17.09
N SER A 154 -13.50 12.95 -17.05
CA SER A 154 -13.90 12.22 -15.86
C SER A 154 -12.68 11.80 -15.05
N THR A 155 -12.81 11.73 -13.73
CA THR A 155 -11.70 11.48 -12.81
C THR A 155 -12.14 10.45 -11.77
N HIS A 156 -12.14 9.16 -12.15
CA HIS A 156 -12.55 8.03 -11.30
C HIS A 156 -11.47 7.68 -10.26
N ALA A 157 -11.19 8.61 -9.34
CA ALA A 157 -10.08 8.49 -8.40
C ALA A 157 -10.30 7.40 -7.33
N TYR A 158 -11.52 7.25 -6.83
CA TYR A 158 -11.84 6.21 -5.84
C TYR A 158 -11.88 4.82 -6.49
N ASP A 159 -12.46 4.69 -7.68
CA ASP A 159 -12.48 3.43 -8.43
C ASP A 159 -11.06 2.97 -8.75
N ALA A 160 -10.19 3.89 -9.21
CA ALA A 160 -8.79 3.60 -9.49
C ALA A 160 -8.00 3.21 -8.24
N THR A 161 -8.26 3.88 -7.12
CA THR A 161 -7.63 3.55 -5.84
C THR A 161 -8.08 2.17 -5.34
N ASP A 162 -9.36 1.85 -5.47
CA ASP A 162 -9.92 0.53 -5.13
C ASP A 162 -9.28 -0.59 -5.95
N ASP A 163 -9.16 -0.40 -7.25
CA ASP A 163 -8.52 -1.36 -8.13
C ASP A 163 -7.03 -1.52 -7.83
N ALA A 164 -6.33 -0.45 -7.46
CA ALA A 164 -4.93 -0.51 -7.03
C ALA A 164 -4.76 -1.31 -5.74
N ILE A 165 -5.65 -1.15 -4.76
CA ILE A 165 -5.66 -1.94 -3.53
C ILE A 165 -5.91 -3.41 -3.84
N ARG A 166 -6.86 -3.71 -4.73
CA ARG A 166 -7.12 -5.09 -5.19
C ARG A 166 -5.91 -5.69 -5.92
N LEU A 167 -5.22 -4.89 -6.73
CA LEU A 167 -4.00 -5.30 -7.42
C LEU A 167 -2.90 -5.67 -6.42
N LEU A 168 -2.69 -4.83 -5.38
CA LEU A 168 -1.76 -5.10 -4.29
C LEU A 168 -2.11 -6.40 -3.55
N ALA A 169 -3.36 -6.56 -3.15
CA ALA A 169 -3.80 -7.73 -2.40
C ALA A 169 -3.63 -9.05 -3.18
N LYS A 170 -3.90 -9.02 -4.49
CA LYS A 170 -3.93 -10.22 -5.34
C LYS A 170 -2.60 -10.56 -6.02
N LYS A 171 -1.81 -9.55 -6.42
CA LYS A 171 -0.67 -9.72 -7.33
C LYS A 171 0.65 -9.14 -6.82
N ALA A 172 0.67 -8.43 -5.68
CA ALA A 172 1.94 -8.01 -5.11
C ALA A 172 2.81 -9.24 -4.80
N PRO A 173 4.11 -9.19 -5.11
CA PRO A 173 5.02 -10.28 -4.81
C PRO A 173 4.97 -10.60 -3.32
N ARG A 174 4.85 -11.88 -2.98
CA ARG A 174 4.93 -12.33 -1.60
C ARG A 174 6.40 -12.42 -1.23
N THR A 175 6.79 -11.76 -0.17
CA THR A 175 8.13 -11.90 0.37
C THR A 175 8.28 -13.21 1.12
N GLY A 176 9.53 -13.73 1.13
CA GLY A 176 9.84 -14.95 1.86
C GLY A 176 9.53 -14.82 3.35
N LYS A 177 9.55 -15.96 4.03
CA LYS A 177 9.24 -16.12 5.45
C LYS A 177 9.85 -15.00 6.31
N ASN A 178 9.06 -14.35 7.15
CA ASN A 178 9.41 -13.41 8.21
C ASN A 178 9.69 -11.95 7.84
N LYS A 179 9.30 -11.45 6.68
CA LYS A 179 9.34 -10.01 6.41
C LYS A 179 7.95 -9.47 6.12
N LEU A 180 7.55 -8.44 6.86
CA LEU A 180 6.31 -7.70 6.62
C LEU A 180 6.52 -6.78 5.42
N MET A 181 5.79 -7.03 4.33
CA MET A 181 5.83 -6.17 3.15
C MET A 181 5.07 -4.87 3.41
N LYS A 182 5.66 -3.74 3.07
CA LYS A 182 4.94 -2.47 3.02
C LYS A 182 4.18 -2.35 1.71
N ARG A 183 2.89 -2.04 1.78
CA ARG A 183 2.02 -1.80 0.63
C ARG A 183 1.59 -0.34 0.60
N ALA A 184 1.73 0.28 -0.56
CA ALA A 184 1.34 1.66 -0.74
C ALA A 184 0.68 1.90 -2.10
N VAL A 185 -0.35 2.75 -2.11
CA VAL A 185 -0.89 3.38 -3.31
C VAL A 185 -0.42 4.83 -3.31
N ILE A 186 0.15 5.27 -4.42
CA ILE A 186 0.51 6.67 -4.65
C ILE A 186 -0.41 7.19 -5.73
N LEU A 187 -1.43 7.92 -5.31
CA LEU A 187 -2.41 8.55 -6.18
C LEU A 187 -1.93 9.95 -6.57
N ILE A 188 -1.80 10.22 -7.86
CA ILE A 188 -1.32 11.48 -8.40
C ILE A 188 -2.46 12.11 -9.22
N THR A 189 -3.04 13.18 -8.69
CA THR A 189 -4.28 13.79 -9.22
C THR A 189 -4.39 15.26 -8.83
N ASP A 190 -5.30 16.00 -9.43
CA ASP A 190 -5.70 17.34 -8.96
C ASP A 190 -6.63 17.29 -7.73
N GLY A 191 -7.11 16.09 -7.36
CA GLY A 191 -7.90 15.87 -6.15
C GLY A 191 -9.40 16.07 -6.28
N PHE A 192 -9.92 16.15 -7.51
CA PHE A 192 -11.35 16.32 -7.80
C PHE A 192 -11.96 15.06 -8.43
N PRO A 193 -12.35 14.06 -7.62
CA PRO A 193 -12.97 12.84 -8.13
C PRO A 193 -14.36 13.12 -8.73
N VAL A 194 -14.61 12.56 -9.91
CA VAL A 194 -15.88 12.73 -10.64
C VAL A 194 -16.26 11.42 -11.32
N GLY A 195 -17.46 10.93 -11.04
CA GLY A 195 -18.03 9.76 -11.70
C GLY A 195 -17.74 8.42 -11.05
N ASP A 196 -17.11 8.42 -9.88
CA ASP A 196 -16.79 7.20 -9.13
C ASP A 196 -18.04 6.38 -8.77
N THR A 197 -17.90 5.06 -8.85
CA THR A 197 -18.93 4.08 -8.44
C THR A 197 -18.67 3.54 -7.04
N VAL A 198 -17.41 3.52 -6.60
CA VAL A 198 -17.01 3.06 -5.27
C VAL A 198 -16.99 4.24 -4.29
N ALA A 199 -17.68 4.07 -3.17
CA ALA A 199 -17.71 5.10 -2.13
C ALA A 199 -16.35 5.20 -1.40
N PRO A 200 -15.92 6.41 -0.97
CA PRO A 200 -14.67 6.60 -0.22
C PRO A 200 -14.54 5.70 1.00
N LYS A 201 -15.63 5.50 1.73
CA LYS A 201 -15.67 4.63 2.91
C LYS A 201 -15.25 3.20 2.58
N THR A 202 -15.76 2.65 1.46
CA THR A 202 -15.42 1.28 1.02
C THR A 202 -13.94 1.17 0.65
N VAL A 203 -13.38 2.20 0.02
CA VAL A 203 -11.94 2.24 -0.31
C VAL A 203 -11.10 2.25 0.95
N ILE A 204 -11.47 3.06 1.95
CA ILE A 204 -10.78 3.14 3.25
C ILE A 204 -10.82 1.78 3.98
N GLU A 205 -11.99 1.16 4.06
CA GLU A 205 -12.16 -0.16 4.68
C GLU A 205 -11.26 -1.20 4.01
N ARG A 206 -11.29 -1.27 2.68
CA ARG A 206 -10.46 -2.22 1.91
C ARG A 206 -8.97 -1.95 2.04
N ALA A 207 -8.56 -0.68 2.07
CA ALA A 207 -7.17 -0.32 2.30
C ALA A 207 -6.68 -0.80 3.67
N ASN A 208 -7.48 -0.59 4.72
CA ASN A 208 -7.16 -1.04 6.07
C ASN A 208 -7.13 -2.56 6.18
N ASP A 209 -8.09 -3.27 5.59
CA ASP A 209 -8.14 -4.74 5.57
C ASP A 209 -6.93 -5.36 4.86
N SER A 210 -6.41 -4.69 3.83
CA SER A 210 -5.24 -5.13 3.07
C SER A 210 -3.92 -4.52 3.54
N GLU A 211 -3.91 -3.78 4.67
CA GLU A 211 -2.73 -3.12 5.23
C GLU A 211 -2.03 -2.20 4.21
N THR A 212 -2.82 -1.47 3.41
CA THR A 212 -2.33 -0.59 2.36
C THR A 212 -2.47 0.86 2.77
N SER A 213 -1.37 1.60 2.79
CA SER A 213 -1.36 3.05 3.01
C SER A 213 -1.58 3.80 1.69
N ILE A 214 -2.41 4.84 1.71
CA ILE A 214 -2.71 5.65 0.52
C ILE A 214 -2.06 7.02 0.67
N TYR A 215 -1.18 7.35 -0.26
CA TYR A 215 -0.54 8.65 -0.38
C TYR A 215 -1.11 9.38 -1.59
N THR A 216 -1.24 10.69 -1.48
CA THR A 216 -1.65 11.52 -2.62
C THR A 216 -0.59 12.57 -2.94
N ILE A 217 -0.35 12.77 -4.22
CA ILE A 217 0.38 13.91 -4.75
C ILE A 217 -0.65 14.77 -5.46
N ILE A 218 -1.02 15.88 -4.82
CA ILE A 218 -2.02 16.81 -5.35
C ILE A 218 -1.34 17.75 -6.33
N LEU A 219 -1.74 17.65 -7.60
CA LEU A 219 -1.27 18.51 -8.66
C LEU A 219 -1.93 19.90 -8.56
N PRO A 220 -1.22 20.99 -8.90
CA PRO A 220 -1.80 22.30 -8.91
C PRO A 220 -2.81 22.43 -10.05
N SER A 221 -4.10 22.57 -9.73
CA SER A 221 -5.10 22.98 -10.72
C SER A 221 -5.17 24.51 -10.79
N PHE A 222 -5.43 25.07 -11.98
CA PHE A 222 -5.50 26.51 -12.21
C PHE A 222 -6.44 27.27 -11.26
N SER A 223 -7.49 26.64 -10.78
CA SER A 223 -8.48 27.24 -9.89
C SER A 223 -8.03 27.42 -8.44
N ARG A 224 -6.96 26.76 -8.03
CA ARG A 224 -6.52 26.69 -6.62
C ARG A 224 -5.35 27.61 -6.27
N LEU A 225 -4.65 28.13 -7.26
CA LEU A 225 -3.40 28.89 -7.10
C LEU A 225 -3.58 30.40 -7.29
N GLN A 226 -4.79 30.95 -7.16
CA GLN A 226 -4.97 32.39 -7.16
C GLN A 226 -4.49 33.00 -5.84
N GLY A 227 -3.24 33.46 -5.85
CA GLY A 227 -2.62 34.20 -4.76
C GLY A 227 -1.84 33.35 -3.77
N ASN A 228 -1.09 34.00 -2.87
CA ASN A 228 -0.28 33.41 -1.79
C ASN A 228 -1.09 32.71 -0.67
N GLN A 229 -2.30 32.25 -0.95
CA GLN A 229 -3.15 31.60 0.03
C GLN A 229 -2.88 30.09 0.07
N LYS A 230 -2.92 29.54 1.27
CA LYS A 230 -2.84 28.08 1.48
C LYS A 230 -3.93 27.39 0.64
N PRO A 231 -3.60 26.35 -0.15
CA PRO A 231 -4.61 25.67 -0.96
C PRO A 231 -5.73 25.10 -0.08
N LEU A 232 -6.97 25.26 -0.53
CA LEU A 232 -8.11 24.64 0.13
C LEU A 232 -8.03 23.11 -0.01
N PRO A 233 -8.44 22.35 1.02
CA PRO A 233 -8.53 20.89 0.89
C PRO A 233 -9.41 20.47 -0.29
N THR A 234 -8.97 19.48 -1.04
CA THR A 234 -9.75 18.90 -2.13
C THR A 234 -10.86 17.99 -1.60
N PRO A 235 -11.88 17.66 -2.40
CA PRO A 235 -12.87 16.64 -2.04
C PRO A 235 -12.25 15.29 -1.67
N LEU A 236 -11.17 14.90 -2.35
CA LEU A 236 -10.42 13.68 -2.04
C LEU A 236 -9.82 13.73 -0.62
N GLU A 237 -9.26 14.87 -0.22
CA GLU A 237 -8.69 15.04 1.11
C GLU A 237 -9.78 15.10 2.19
N VAL A 238 -10.87 15.81 1.93
CA VAL A 238 -12.01 15.91 2.88
C VAL A 238 -12.65 14.53 3.15
N SER A 239 -12.54 13.59 2.24
CA SER A 239 -13.04 12.22 2.43
C SER A 239 -12.35 11.45 3.57
N GLY A 240 -11.17 11.92 4.00
CA GLY A 240 -10.33 11.24 4.99
C GLY A 240 -9.61 10.00 4.47
N LEU A 241 -9.59 9.80 3.14
CA LEU A 241 -8.97 8.63 2.50
C LEU A 241 -7.52 8.45 2.93
N VAL A 242 -6.77 9.52 2.94
CA VAL A 242 -5.32 9.51 3.20
C VAL A 242 -5.03 9.33 4.69
N GLU A 243 -5.64 10.16 5.55
CA GLU A 243 -5.39 10.12 6.99
C GLU A 243 -5.82 8.81 7.63
N ARG A 244 -6.95 8.26 7.19
CA ARG A 244 -7.54 7.04 7.75
C ARG A 244 -6.87 5.76 7.27
N THR A 245 -5.98 5.85 6.29
CA THR A 245 -5.16 4.74 5.79
C THR A 245 -3.68 4.89 6.12
N GLY A 246 -3.32 5.90 6.92
CA GLY A 246 -1.97 6.13 7.43
C GLY A 246 -1.00 6.77 6.43
N GLY A 247 -1.48 7.25 5.29
CA GLY A 247 -0.68 7.99 4.33
C GLY A 247 -0.63 9.49 4.59
N ARG A 248 -0.21 10.25 3.59
CA ARG A 248 -0.09 11.70 3.62
C ARG A 248 -0.40 12.32 2.26
N SER A 249 -1.06 13.49 2.27
CA SER A 249 -1.18 14.33 1.09
C SER A 249 0.06 15.23 0.94
N LEU A 250 0.61 15.25 -0.25
CA LEU A 250 1.74 16.07 -0.67
C LEU A 250 1.27 16.99 -1.79
N TYR A 251 1.68 18.24 -1.75
CA TYR A 251 1.22 19.25 -2.73
C TYR A 251 2.36 19.60 -3.67
N ALA A 252 2.14 19.44 -4.95
CA ALA A 252 3.05 19.90 -5.97
C ALA A 252 2.94 21.43 -6.12
N ASN A 253 3.84 22.14 -5.46
CA ASN A 253 4.00 23.58 -5.66
C ASN A 253 4.98 23.80 -6.81
N ASP A 254 4.77 24.84 -7.63
CA ASP A 254 5.68 25.30 -8.68
C ASP A 254 6.12 24.23 -9.69
N ARG A 255 5.41 23.10 -9.76
CA ARG A 255 5.67 21.98 -10.69
C ARG A 255 7.04 21.33 -10.51
N ASP A 256 7.64 21.43 -9.32
CA ASP A 256 8.82 20.68 -8.94
C ASP A 256 8.41 19.49 -8.09
N PHE A 257 8.58 18.30 -8.64
CA PHE A 257 8.19 17.04 -7.99
C PHE A 257 9.33 16.40 -7.19
N GLU A 258 10.58 16.78 -7.41
CA GLU A 258 11.73 16.14 -6.78
C GLU A 258 11.70 16.22 -5.25
N PRO A 259 11.43 17.38 -4.60
CA PRO A 259 11.33 17.44 -3.15
C PRO A 259 10.18 16.60 -2.58
N ILE A 260 9.09 16.47 -3.37
CA ILE A 260 7.90 15.69 -2.98
C ILE A 260 8.24 14.21 -2.95
N PHE A 261 8.87 13.70 -4.01
CA PHE A 261 9.27 12.30 -4.08
C PHE A 261 10.33 11.94 -3.06
N LYS A 262 11.26 12.86 -2.77
CA LYS A 262 12.22 12.68 -1.70
C LYS A 262 11.54 12.57 -0.32
N SER A 263 10.57 13.45 -0.04
CA SER A 263 9.78 13.38 1.20
C SER A 263 8.96 12.09 1.29
N LEU A 264 8.41 11.63 0.17
CA LEU A 264 7.66 10.38 0.10
C LEU A 264 8.57 9.16 0.30
N GLU A 265 9.78 9.15 -0.29
CA GLU A 265 10.79 8.14 -0.08
C GLU A 265 11.17 8.03 1.41
N GLU A 266 11.45 9.15 2.05
CA GLU A 266 11.74 9.20 3.48
C GLU A 266 10.60 8.60 4.31
N GLU A 267 9.36 8.89 3.99
CA GLU A 267 8.20 8.37 4.71
C GLU A 267 7.98 6.88 4.45
N LEU A 268 8.10 6.43 3.22
CA LEU A 268 7.95 5.02 2.86
C LEU A 268 9.04 4.14 3.49
N THR A 269 10.25 4.68 3.64
CA THR A 269 11.39 3.94 4.20
C THR A 269 11.60 4.17 5.69
N SER A 270 10.75 4.98 6.36
CA SER A 270 10.95 5.39 7.76
C SER A 270 9.86 4.92 8.73
N SER A 271 9.09 3.89 8.37
CA SER A 271 8.09 3.31 9.29
C SER A 271 8.59 2.03 9.94
N TYR A 272 8.32 1.92 11.24
CA TYR A 272 8.45 0.68 12.00
C TYR A 272 7.22 -0.19 11.77
N ALA A 273 7.39 -1.50 11.76
CA ALA A 273 6.26 -2.42 11.73
C ALA A 273 6.21 -3.22 13.02
N LEU A 274 5.02 -3.24 13.62
CA LEU A 274 4.70 -4.02 14.82
C LEU A 274 3.55 -4.95 14.46
N ALA A 275 3.65 -6.23 14.81
CA ALA A 275 2.58 -7.17 14.54
C ALA A 275 2.38 -8.14 15.70
N PHE A 276 1.15 -8.62 15.84
CA PHE A 276 0.76 -9.59 16.85
C PHE A 276 -0.36 -10.49 16.35
N TYR A 277 -0.52 -11.62 17.03
CA TYR A 277 -1.66 -12.51 16.83
C TYR A 277 -2.83 -12.06 17.70
N PRO A 278 -4.02 -11.78 17.15
CA PRO A 278 -5.19 -11.44 17.94
C PRO A 278 -5.58 -12.59 18.87
N SER A 279 -6.20 -12.25 20.00
CA SER A 279 -6.75 -13.25 20.92
C SER A 279 -7.87 -14.05 20.26
N ASP A 280 -8.15 -15.24 20.77
CA ASP A 280 -9.26 -16.06 20.29
C ASP A 280 -10.61 -15.36 20.48
N GLU A 281 -10.76 -14.56 21.53
CA GLU A 281 -11.93 -13.70 21.74
C GLU A 281 -12.08 -12.66 20.63
N ALA A 282 -11.00 -11.98 20.26
CA ALA A 282 -11.02 -10.99 19.18
C ALA A 282 -11.39 -11.63 17.83
N ARG A 283 -10.86 -12.83 17.55
CA ARG A 283 -11.18 -13.59 16.33
C ARG A 283 -12.65 -13.99 16.23
N GLN A 284 -13.27 -14.32 17.37
CA GLN A 284 -14.65 -14.82 17.42
C GLN A 284 -15.68 -13.69 17.54
N SER A 285 -15.29 -12.54 18.09
CA SER A 285 -16.22 -11.47 18.43
C SER A 285 -16.76 -10.72 17.23
N GLY A 286 -15.97 -10.60 16.15
CA GLY A 286 -16.27 -9.71 15.01
C GLY A 286 -16.38 -8.23 15.39
N LYS A 287 -15.87 -7.84 16.57
CA LYS A 287 -15.86 -6.44 17.04
C LYS A 287 -14.60 -5.72 16.59
N PHE A 288 -14.68 -4.41 16.56
CA PHE A 288 -13.51 -3.56 16.36
C PHE A 288 -12.71 -3.45 17.67
N TYR A 289 -11.40 -3.66 17.58
CA TYR A 289 -10.45 -3.49 18.67
C TYR A 289 -9.57 -2.29 18.38
N GLU A 290 -9.62 -1.30 19.27
CA GLU A 290 -8.75 -0.13 19.16
C GLU A 290 -7.31 -0.52 19.53
N VAL A 291 -6.34 -0.04 18.72
CA VAL A 291 -4.92 -0.23 18.99
C VAL A 291 -4.23 1.11 18.98
N LYS A 292 -3.45 1.37 20.04
CA LYS A 292 -2.63 2.56 20.19
C LYS A 292 -1.17 2.16 20.36
N ILE A 293 -0.30 2.78 19.58
CA ILE A 293 1.15 2.62 19.71
C ILE A 293 1.71 3.89 20.36
N GLU A 294 2.51 3.70 21.37
CA GLU A 294 3.25 4.75 22.06
C GLU A 294 4.76 4.49 21.99
N VAL A 295 5.53 5.55 22.01
CA VAL A 295 7.00 5.51 22.05
C VAL A 295 7.48 6.32 23.24
N LEU A 296 8.50 5.81 23.89
CA LEU A 296 9.15 6.49 25.01
C LEU A 296 9.79 7.83 24.54
N ASN A 297 10.03 8.74 25.47
CA ASN A 297 10.76 10.01 25.27
C ASN A 297 10.02 11.13 24.52
N GLY A 298 8.68 11.17 24.55
CA GLY A 298 7.91 12.31 24.03
C GLY A 298 7.96 12.51 22.52
N LEU A 299 8.36 11.49 21.76
CA LEU A 299 8.33 11.48 20.32
C LEU A 299 6.87 11.37 19.82
N LYS A 300 6.62 11.89 18.62
CA LYS A 300 5.29 11.79 18.00
C LYS A 300 5.16 10.48 17.21
N VAL A 301 4.03 9.82 17.40
CA VAL A 301 3.69 8.58 16.70
C VAL A 301 2.56 8.86 15.71
N LYS A 302 2.75 8.47 14.46
CA LYS A 302 1.70 8.37 13.45
C LYS A 302 1.57 6.91 13.05
N GLN A 303 0.44 6.29 13.42
CA GLN A 303 0.15 4.91 13.02
C GLN A 303 -0.77 4.87 11.80
N ASN A 304 -0.68 3.79 11.01
CA ASN A 304 -1.42 3.64 9.77
C ASN A 304 -2.93 3.41 9.98
N ARG A 305 -3.32 2.87 11.14
CA ARG A 305 -4.71 2.61 11.49
C ARG A 305 -4.89 2.61 13.00
N ASN A 306 -6.12 2.90 13.47
CA ASN A 306 -6.42 3.01 14.90
C ASN A 306 -6.88 1.69 15.54
N GLY A 307 -6.92 0.61 14.78
CA GLY A 307 -7.38 -0.67 15.29
C GLY A 307 -7.62 -1.68 14.19
N TYR A 308 -8.27 -2.77 14.54
CA TYR A 308 -8.59 -3.86 13.63
C TYR A 308 -9.92 -4.52 13.98
N GLN A 309 -10.48 -5.21 13.01
CA GLN A 309 -11.64 -6.09 13.17
C GLN A 309 -11.33 -7.38 12.42
N VAL A 310 -11.50 -8.51 13.07
CA VAL A 310 -11.38 -9.81 12.40
C VAL A 310 -12.74 -10.14 11.80
N ASN A 311 -12.81 -10.19 10.47
CA ASN A 311 -14.01 -10.61 9.76
C ASN A 311 -14.09 -12.14 9.78
N LYS A 312 -15.29 -12.66 10.08
CA LYS A 312 -15.57 -14.10 10.08
C LYS A 312 -15.55 -14.68 8.67
#